data_59e4853217c1fa43ba1f303d93fe421d
#
_entry.id   59e4853217c1fa43ba1f303d93fe421d
#
_cell.length_a   1.000
_cell.length_b   1.000
_cell.length_c   1.000
_cell.angle_alpha   90.00
_cell.angle_beta   90.00
_cell.angle_gamma   90.00
#
_symmetry.space_group_name_H-M   'P 1'
#
loop_
_entity.id
_entity.type
_entity.pdbx_description
1 polymer ?
#
loop_
_entity_poly.entity_id
_entity_poly.type
_entity_poly.pdbx_seq_one_letter_code
_entity_poly.pdbx_strand_id
1 'polypeptide(L)'
;MQQFIKETGLVVPLDRSNVDTDQIIPKQFLKKIERTGFGIHLFHDWRFLDDAGQKINPDFILNQSRYQGAQILVAGDNFGCGSSREHAPWALLDYGFRSIIAPSFADIFYNNLSLIHI
;
A
#
# COMPACT_ATOMS: atom_id res chain seq x y z
N MET A 1 -8.42 0.10 16.31
CA MET A 1 -7.02 -0.11 15.82
C MET A 1 -6.25 -0.93 16.83
N GLN A 2 -5.50 -1.89 16.37
CA GLN A 2 -4.66 -2.68 17.24
C GLN A 2 -3.56 -1.80 17.85
N GLN A 3 -3.34 -1.96 19.14
CA GLN A 3 -2.31 -1.18 19.81
C GLN A 3 -0.92 -1.59 19.33
N PHE A 4 -0.14 -0.60 18.93
CA PHE A 4 1.26 -0.81 18.56
C PHE A 4 2.10 -0.84 19.85
N ILE A 5 2.67 -1.99 20.16
CA ILE A 5 3.55 -2.15 21.31
C ILE A 5 5.00 -2.24 20.87
N LYS A 6 5.29 -3.17 19.99
CA LYS A 6 6.59 -3.36 19.40
C LYS A 6 6.40 -4.12 18.09
N GLU A 7 6.85 -3.54 17.00
CA GLU A 7 6.79 -4.17 15.71
C GLU A 7 8.20 -4.41 15.21
N THR A 8 8.53 -5.66 14.92
CA THR A 8 9.80 -6.01 14.30
C THR A 8 9.51 -6.63 12.95
N GLY A 9 10.18 -6.14 11.94
CA GLY A 9 9.99 -6.64 10.59
C GLY A 9 10.85 -5.88 9.62
N LEU A 10 10.87 -6.35 8.40
CA LEU A 10 11.62 -5.71 7.33
C LEU A 10 10.91 -4.41 6.92
N VAL A 11 11.66 -3.32 6.92
CA VAL A 11 11.18 -1.98 6.53
C VAL A 11 11.51 -1.75 5.06
N VAL A 12 10.51 -1.28 4.29
CA VAL A 12 10.75 -0.82 2.94
C VAL A 12 10.50 0.69 2.86
N PRO A 13 11.49 1.49 2.42
CA PRO A 13 11.29 2.93 2.25
C PRO A 13 10.73 3.24 0.87
N LEU A 14 9.53 3.83 0.83
CA LEU A 14 8.94 4.38 -0.37
C LEU A 14 9.13 5.89 -0.33
N ASP A 15 10.18 6.38 -1.00
CA ASP A 15 10.57 7.78 -0.94
C ASP A 15 9.70 8.64 -1.86
N ARG A 16 8.42 8.76 -1.50
CA ARG A 16 7.44 9.55 -2.24
C ARG A 16 6.47 10.23 -1.29
N SER A 17 6.18 11.51 -1.56
CA SER A 17 5.10 12.24 -0.91
C SER A 17 3.86 12.23 -1.79
N ASN A 18 2.69 12.48 -1.18
CA ASN A 18 1.42 12.57 -1.89
C ASN A 18 1.09 11.30 -2.68
N VAL A 19 1.39 10.14 -2.10
CA VAL A 19 0.99 8.86 -2.68
C VAL A 19 -0.53 8.78 -2.63
N ASP A 20 -1.19 8.86 -3.80
CA ASP A 20 -2.64 8.87 -3.83
C ASP A 20 -3.23 7.46 -3.90
N THR A 21 -4.54 7.39 -3.67
CA THR A 21 -5.23 6.10 -3.61
C THR A 21 -5.25 5.38 -4.96
N ASP A 22 -5.20 6.11 -6.08
CA ASP A 22 -5.13 5.49 -7.40
C ASP A 22 -3.76 4.87 -7.67
N GLN A 23 -2.71 5.39 -7.05
CA GLN A 23 -1.37 4.78 -7.10
C GLN A 23 -1.30 3.55 -6.20
N ILE A 24 -1.96 3.60 -5.03
CA ILE A 24 -1.99 2.46 -4.11
C ILE A 24 -2.76 1.30 -4.74
N ILE A 25 -3.95 1.58 -5.25
CA ILE A 25 -4.77 0.57 -5.93
C ILE A 25 -5.45 1.22 -7.14
N PRO A 26 -4.95 0.96 -8.37
CA PRO A 26 -5.53 1.55 -9.57
C PRO A 26 -6.99 1.19 -9.76
N LYS A 27 -7.77 2.11 -10.29
CA LYS A 27 -9.22 2.00 -10.40
C LYS A 27 -9.68 0.81 -11.23
N GLN A 28 -8.87 0.33 -12.18
CA GLN A 28 -9.24 -0.82 -13.02
C GLN A 28 -9.43 -2.10 -12.21
N PHE A 29 -8.91 -2.15 -10.98
CA PHE A 29 -9.04 -3.32 -10.10
C PHE A 29 -10.19 -3.21 -9.10
N LEU A 30 -10.96 -2.11 -9.13
CA LEU A 30 -12.01 -1.85 -8.13
C LEU A 30 -13.32 -2.56 -8.41
N LYS A 31 -13.43 -3.29 -9.52
CA LYS A 31 -14.64 -4.06 -9.84
C LYS A 31 -14.79 -5.30 -9.01
N LYS A 32 -13.72 -5.73 -8.35
CA LYS A 32 -13.73 -6.88 -7.47
C LYS A 32 -14.54 -6.56 -6.21
N ILE A 33 -15.47 -7.43 -5.85
CA ILE A 33 -16.36 -7.18 -4.71
C ILE A 33 -15.86 -7.79 -3.40
N GLU A 34 -14.96 -8.76 -3.44
CA GLU A 34 -14.37 -9.34 -2.23
C GLU A 34 -13.42 -8.34 -1.58
N ARG A 35 -13.27 -8.47 -0.24
CA ARG A 35 -12.35 -7.62 0.53
C ARG A 35 -10.91 -8.12 0.52
N THR A 36 -10.69 -9.32 0.03
CA THR A 36 -9.37 -9.95 0.01
C THR A 36 -8.86 -10.12 -1.41
N GLY A 37 -7.57 -10.38 -1.55
CA GLY A 37 -6.97 -10.60 -2.85
C GLY A 37 -6.58 -9.32 -3.59
N PHE A 38 -6.67 -8.14 -2.94
CA PHE A 38 -6.23 -6.89 -3.55
C PHE A 38 -4.73 -6.67 -3.47
N GLY A 39 -4.02 -7.43 -2.61
CA GLY A 39 -2.58 -7.26 -2.45
C GLY A 39 -1.79 -7.47 -3.72
N ILE A 40 -2.25 -8.35 -4.61
CA ILE A 40 -1.58 -8.57 -5.89
C ILE A 40 -1.64 -7.34 -6.81
N HIS A 41 -2.57 -6.43 -6.54
CA HIS A 41 -2.75 -5.19 -7.31
C HIS A 41 -2.15 -3.97 -6.63
N LEU A 42 -1.61 -4.12 -5.42
CA LEU A 42 -1.02 -3.01 -4.68
C LEU A 42 0.09 -2.37 -5.50
N PHE A 43 0.03 -1.04 -5.65
CA PHE A 43 0.99 -0.26 -6.44
C PHE A 43 1.21 -0.85 -7.84
N HIS A 44 0.18 -1.39 -8.46
CA HIS A 44 0.31 -2.16 -9.71
C HIS A 44 1.05 -1.38 -10.79
N ASP A 45 0.70 -0.11 -10.99
CA ASP A 45 1.28 0.69 -12.08
C ASP A 45 2.76 1.00 -11.87
N TRP A 46 3.24 0.90 -10.63
CA TRP A 46 4.66 1.04 -10.32
C TRP A 46 5.40 -0.30 -10.31
N ARG A 47 4.72 -1.35 -9.86
CA ARG A 47 5.33 -2.69 -9.76
C ARG A 47 5.45 -3.38 -11.10
N PHE A 48 4.56 -3.08 -12.03
CA PHE A 48 4.50 -3.78 -13.31
C PHE A 48 4.49 -2.81 -14.48
N LEU A 49 5.04 -3.27 -15.59
CA LEU A 49 5.12 -2.48 -16.83
C LEU A 49 3.92 -2.73 -17.75
N ASP A 50 3.06 -3.70 -17.41
CA ASP A 50 1.87 -4.07 -18.18
C ASP A 50 0.65 -4.25 -17.25
N ASP A 51 -0.56 -4.17 -17.82
CA ASP A 51 -1.79 -4.32 -17.04
C ASP A 51 -2.00 -5.75 -16.53
N ALA A 52 -1.46 -6.75 -17.22
CA ALA A 52 -1.59 -8.15 -16.82
C ALA A 52 -0.72 -8.52 -15.64
N GLY A 53 0.24 -7.65 -15.26
CA GLY A 53 1.14 -7.93 -14.13
C GLY A 53 2.17 -9.00 -14.42
N GLN A 54 2.53 -9.18 -15.69
CA GLN A 54 3.51 -10.19 -16.10
C GLN A 54 4.91 -9.62 -16.28
N LYS A 55 5.02 -8.32 -16.58
CA LYS A 55 6.30 -7.66 -16.80
C LYS A 55 6.65 -6.85 -15.55
N ILE A 56 7.56 -7.37 -14.74
CA ILE A 56 7.98 -6.75 -13.50
C ILE A 56 8.85 -5.53 -13.80
N ASN A 57 8.57 -4.42 -13.12
CA ASN A 57 9.43 -3.23 -13.15
C ASN A 57 10.58 -3.43 -12.16
N PRO A 58 11.81 -3.67 -12.65
CA PRO A 58 12.93 -3.96 -11.75
C PRO A 58 13.39 -2.76 -10.93
N ASP A 59 13.01 -1.55 -11.35
CA ASP A 59 13.44 -0.32 -10.67
C ASP A 59 12.58 0.04 -9.47
N PHE A 60 11.38 -0.57 -9.34
CA PHE A 60 10.52 -0.26 -8.21
C PHE A 60 10.99 -0.99 -6.95
N ILE A 61 11.02 -0.24 -5.83
CA ILE A 61 11.63 -0.73 -4.60
C ILE A 61 11.02 -2.02 -4.07
N LEU A 62 9.69 -2.19 -4.15
CA LEU A 62 9.02 -3.41 -3.66
C LEU A 62 9.37 -4.65 -4.46
N ASN A 63 9.90 -4.49 -5.67
CA ASN A 63 10.29 -5.62 -6.51
C ASN A 63 11.73 -6.07 -6.26
N GLN A 64 12.49 -5.31 -5.47
CA GLN A 64 13.86 -5.69 -5.14
C GLN A 64 13.86 -6.83 -4.11
N SER A 65 14.70 -7.83 -4.35
CA SER A 65 14.70 -9.06 -3.55
C SER A 65 14.92 -8.81 -2.06
N ARG A 66 15.73 -7.81 -1.70
CA ARG A 66 16.02 -7.50 -0.30
C ARG A 66 14.82 -6.99 0.49
N TYR A 67 13.75 -6.55 -0.20
CA TYR A 67 12.53 -6.05 0.45
C TYR A 67 11.36 -7.04 0.38
N GLN A 68 11.59 -8.24 -0.12
CA GLN A 68 10.53 -9.24 -0.16
C GLN A 68 10.13 -9.63 1.26
N GLY A 69 8.82 -9.70 1.51
CA GLY A 69 8.31 -9.98 2.86
C GLY A 69 8.32 -8.80 3.80
N ALA A 70 8.53 -7.58 3.30
CA ALA A 70 8.50 -6.39 4.14
C ALA A 70 7.13 -6.23 4.82
N GLN A 71 7.12 -5.86 6.10
CA GLN A 71 5.92 -5.69 6.90
C GLN A 71 5.69 -4.24 7.29
N ILE A 72 6.68 -3.37 7.12
CA ILE A 72 6.62 -1.98 7.51
C ILE A 72 6.92 -1.12 6.29
N LEU A 73 5.99 -0.25 5.93
CA LEU A 73 6.15 0.71 4.83
C LEU A 73 6.43 2.09 5.40
N VAL A 74 7.52 2.71 4.96
CA VAL A 74 7.86 4.10 5.32
C VAL A 74 7.66 4.95 4.07
N ALA A 75 6.81 5.95 4.15
CA ALA A 75 6.48 6.82 3.02
C ALA A 75 6.62 8.30 3.40
N GLY A 76 6.48 9.17 2.42
CA GLY A 76 6.53 10.61 2.61
C GLY A 76 5.19 11.20 3.07
N ASP A 77 5.10 12.53 3.04
CA ASP A 77 3.93 13.27 3.52
C ASP A 77 2.67 12.95 2.75
N ASN A 78 1.52 13.13 3.43
CA ASN A 78 0.19 13.08 2.83
C ASN A 78 -0.10 11.77 2.11
N PHE A 79 0.24 10.65 2.78
CA PHE A 79 0.02 9.32 2.22
C PHE A 79 -1.48 9.01 2.14
N GLY A 80 -1.92 8.48 1.00
CA GLY A 80 -3.31 8.13 0.80
C GLY A 80 -4.21 9.25 0.33
N CYS A 81 -3.64 10.32 -0.25
CA CYS A 81 -4.43 11.42 -0.78
C CYS A 81 -5.26 10.98 -2.01
N GLY A 82 -6.12 11.87 -2.50
CA GLY A 82 -6.98 11.60 -3.66
C GLY A 82 -8.34 11.07 -3.24
N SER A 83 -8.97 10.27 -4.08
CA SER A 83 -10.32 9.76 -3.87
C SER A 83 -10.40 8.82 -2.68
N SER A 84 -11.51 8.89 -1.94
CA SER A 84 -11.74 7.98 -0.82
C SER A 84 -12.00 6.56 -1.34
N ARG A 85 -11.14 5.62 -0.96
CA ARG A 85 -11.25 4.21 -1.35
C ARG A 85 -10.85 3.32 -0.21
N GLU A 86 -11.78 2.49 0.23
CA GLU A 86 -11.50 1.48 1.26
C GLU A 86 -10.56 0.40 0.72
N HIS A 87 -10.53 0.19 -0.58
CA HIS A 87 -9.68 -0.80 -1.25
C HIS A 87 -8.19 -0.56 -1.02
N ALA A 88 -7.78 0.71 -0.87
CA ALA A 88 -6.36 1.02 -0.68
C ALA A 88 -5.82 0.44 0.63
N PRO A 89 -6.45 0.65 1.81
CA PRO A 89 -6.02 -0.04 3.04
C PRO A 89 -6.11 -1.56 2.93
N TRP A 90 -7.15 -2.09 2.29
CA TRP A 90 -7.29 -3.54 2.10
C TRP A 90 -6.13 -4.13 1.30
N ALA A 91 -5.70 -3.44 0.23
CA ALA A 91 -4.58 -3.89 -0.59
C ALA A 91 -3.28 -3.90 0.20
N LEU A 92 -3.04 -2.86 1.00
CA LEU A 92 -1.85 -2.78 1.85
C LEU A 92 -1.81 -3.92 2.87
N LEU A 93 -2.92 -4.16 3.54
CA LEU A 93 -3.02 -5.23 4.53
C LEU A 93 -2.85 -6.61 3.88
N ASP A 94 -3.52 -6.85 2.77
CA ASP A 94 -3.48 -8.13 2.07
C ASP A 94 -2.10 -8.42 1.49
N TYR A 95 -1.37 -7.40 1.08
CA TYR A 95 0.01 -7.55 0.60
C TYR A 95 0.95 -8.01 1.72
N GLY A 96 0.65 -7.64 2.97
CA GLY A 96 1.44 -8.06 4.12
C GLY A 96 1.95 -6.94 5.01
N PHE A 97 1.59 -5.70 4.73
CA PHE A 97 2.00 -4.59 5.58
C PHE A 97 1.20 -4.58 6.87
N ARG A 98 1.89 -4.50 8.00
CA ARG A 98 1.30 -4.39 9.32
C ARG A 98 1.38 -2.99 9.88
N SER A 99 2.36 -2.21 9.42
CA SER A 99 2.57 -0.83 9.88
C SER A 99 2.92 0.04 8.70
N ILE A 100 2.38 1.24 8.69
CA ILE A 100 2.67 2.27 7.70
C ILE A 100 3.10 3.51 8.47
N ILE A 101 4.31 3.99 8.18
CA ILE A 101 4.89 5.16 8.85
C ILE A 101 5.05 6.26 7.82
N ALA A 102 4.43 7.40 8.08
CA ALA A 102 4.54 8.59 7.25
C ALA A 102 4.45 9.82 8.13
N PRO A 103 5.05 10.95 7.72
CA PRO A 103 4.92 12.20 8.49
C PRO A 103 3.47 12.66 8.60
N SER A 104 2.64 12.40 7.58
CA SER A 104 1.22 12.70 7.62
C SER A 104 0.45 11.77 6.68
N PHE A 105 -0.86 11.65 6.96
CA PHE A 105 -1.81 10.90 6.15
C PHE A 105 -2.94 11.81 5.74
N ALA A 106 -3.56 11.55 4.58
CA ALA A 106 -4.80 12.19 4.23
C ALA A 106 -5.91 11.74 5.20
N ASP A 107 -6.79 12.65 5.61
CA ASP A 107 -7.75 12.39 6.69
C ASP A 107 -8.66 11.19 6.40
N ILE A 108 -9.21 11.12 5.20
CA ILE A 108 -10.13 10.05 4.84
C ILE A 108 -9.38 8.71 4.81
N PHE A 109 -8.18 8.70 4.27
CA PHE A 109 -7.36 7.49 4.25
C PHE A 109 -7.04 7.01 5.66
N TYR A 110 -6.67 7.91 6.56
CA TYR A 110 -6.36 7.57 7.94
C TYR A 110 -7.56 6.94 8.63
N ASN A 111 -8.76 7.46 8.43
CA ASN A 111 -9.97 6.90 9.00
C ASN A 111 -10.25 5.50 8.49
N ASN A 112 -10.10 5.27 7.19
CA ASN A 112 -10.29 3.95 6.61
C ASN A 112 -9.25 2.95 7.11
N LEU A 113 -8.02 3.41 7.27
CA LEU A 113 -6.93 2.59 7.81
C LEU A 113 -7.24 2.14 9.23
N SER A 114 -7.76 3.03 10.07
CA SER A 114 -8.14 2.72 11.44
C SER A 114 -9.23 1.65 11.51
N LEU A 115 -10.16 1.65 10.57
CA LEU A 115 -11.26 0.68 10.54
C LEU A 115 -10.79 -0.75 10.29
N ILE A 116 -9.67 -0.95 9.64
CA ILE A 116 -9.14 -2.28 9.36
C ILE A 116 -7.96 -2.66 10.23
N HIS A 117 -7.61 -1.81 11.18
CA HIS A 117 -6.61 -2.10 12.21
C HIS A 117 -5.22 -2.45 11.66
N ILE A 118 -4.74 -1.70 10.70
CA ILE A 118 -3.36 -1.81 10.26
C ILE A 118 -2.43 -1.21 11.29
#